data_5164fa685002231c9c4a0cbcdafe9f38
#
_entry.id   5164fa685002231c9c4a0cbcdafe9f38
#
_cell.length_a   1.000
_cell.length_b   1.000
_cell.length_c   1.000
_cell.angle_alpha   90.00
_cell.angle_beta   90.00
_cell.angle_gamma   90.00
#
_symmetry.space_group_name_H-M   'P 1'
#
loop_
_entity.id
_entity.type
_entity.pdbx_description
1 polymer ?
#
loop_
_entity_poly.entity_id
_entity_poly.type
_entity_poly.pdbx_seq_one_letter_code
_entity_poly.pdbx_strand_id
1 'polypeptide(L)'
;MKVILRSSFVALCAASLAACGSGGGAGGETRDSVRAVGSSTVYPFAKLVAENFVRSNSDFASPIVESTGTGAGIQLFCAGVGADTPDIADASRRMKASEFAECQKNGVTEITEIQVGLDGIAFASAKGGITMNLTPALVYRALAAKPFGKEQTAKTWKDVDPSLPAEPILVYGPPSTSGTRDALKELILIAGCETDPAMKALKDSNKEQHEQFCTEVRSDGAYVDQGEQDNLIVQKIEGNPNAIGVFGYSYLEENLDKVQGLTMNGVAPTYENIASFQYPGARPLFIYVKNAHLDAIRGLREYVAEWAKSWAKGGPLAAIGLVSSPADVAARSAAAASEFTRLDGAELK
;
A
#
# COMPACT_ATOMS: atom_id res chain seq x y z
N MET A 1 -23.95 76.55 -31.14
CA MET A 1 -25.11 76.84 -32.03
C MET A 1 -25.80 75.53 -32.33
N LYS A 2 -27.12 75.45 -31.98
CA LYS A 2 -28.13 74.39 -32.30
C LYS A 2 -27.84 72.97 -31.73
N VAL A 3 -28.35 72.56 -30.58
CA VAL A 3 -29.67 72.07 -30.13
C VAL A 3 -30.45 71.33 -31.24
N ILE A 4 -30.63 70.00 -31.06
CA ILE A 4 -31.89 69.33 -31.33
C ILE A 4 -32.05 68.14 -30.39
N LEU A 5 -33.14 68.19 -29.67
CA LEU A 5 -33.76 67.30 -28.73
C LEU A 5 -34.72 66.37 -29.48
N ARG A 6 -34.81 65.08 -29.19
CA ARG A 6 -36.00 64.22 -29.37
C ARG A 6 -35.82 62.93 -28.58
N SER A 7 -36.40 62.81 -27.46
CA SER A 7 -37.73 62.30 -27.04
C SER A 7 -38.06 60.87 -27.43
N SER A 8 -38.07 60.03 -26.35
CA SER A 8 -39.07 59.01 -25.97
C SER A 8 -39.40 57.82 -26.88
N PHE A 9 -39.20 56.65 -26.37
CA PHE A 9 -40.29 55.67 -26.24
C PHE A 9 -39.94 54.62 -25.19
N VAL A 10 -40.68 54.60 -24.10
CA VAL A 10 -40.71 53.55 -23.09
C VAL A 10 -41.59 52.42 -23.63
N ALA A 11 -41.04 51.26 -23.77
CA ALA A 11 -41.80 50.00 -24.01
C ALA A 11 -41.63 49.12 -22.81
N LEU A 12 -42.70 49.03 -22.05
CA LEU A 12 -42.89 48.18 -20.88
C LEU A 12 -43.20 46.76 -21.40
N CYS A 13 -42.23 45.82 -21.35
CA CYS A 13 -42.50 44.39 -21.56
C CYS A 13 -42.52 43.72 -20.22
N ALA A 14 -43.74 43.37 -19.75
CA ALA A 14 -43.98 42.47 -18.64
C ALA A 14 -43.52 41.07 -19.06
N ALA A 15 -42.43 40.58 -18.48
CA ALA A 15 -42.00 39.18 -18.63
C ALA A 15 -42.55 38.37 -17.46
N SER A 16 -43.38 37.45 -17.75
CA SER A 16 -43.99 36.42 -16.94
C SER A 16 -42.90 35.55 -16.31
N LEU A 17 -42.80 35.57 -14.97
CA LEU A 17 -42.03 34.58 -14.20
C LEU A 17 -42.80 33.25 -14.24
N ALA A 18 -42.37 32.34 -15.11
CA ALA A 18 -42.68 30.94 -14.99
C ALA A 18 -41.84 30.35 -13.86
N ALA A 19 -42.42 30.15 -12.72
CA ALA A 19 -41.88 29.36 -11.63
C ALA A 19 -41.79 27.91 -12.07
N CYS A 20 -40.62 27.46 -12.55
CA CYS A 20 -40.33 26.05 -12.61
C CYS A 20 -40.13 25.57 -11.18
N GLY A 21 -41.08 24.82 -10.68
CA GLY A 21 -41.00 24.12 -9.40
C GLY A 21 -39.80 23.17 -9.44
N SER A 22 -38.82 23.44 -8.62
CA SER A 22 -37.75 22.49 -8.29
C SER A 22 -38.38 21.35 -7.50
N GLY A 23 -38.71 20.25 -8.19
CA GLY A 23 -38.88 18.97 -7.54
C GLY A 23 -37.53 18.57 -6.94
N GLY A 24 -37.39 18.72 -5.62
CA GLY A 24 -36.27 18.19 -4.86
C GLY A 24 -36.34 16.66 -4.87
N GLY A 25 -35.85 16.03 -5.93
CA GLY A 25 -35.36 14.67 -5.87
C GLY A 25 -34.02 14.71 -5.18
N ALA A 26 -33.88 14.01 -4.07
CA ALA A 26 -32.60 13.66 -3.48
C ALA A 26 -31.87 12.67 -4.43
N GLY A 27 -31.45 13.18 -5.59
CA GLY A 27 -30.52 12.50 -6.48
C GLY A 27 -29.13 12.74 -5.88
N GLY A 28 -28.61 11.76 -5.19
CA GLY A 28 -27.21 11.78 -4.77
C GLY A 28 -26.37 12.03 -6.04
N GLU A 29 -25.40 12.93 -5.92
CA GLU A 29 -24.42 13.15 -6.97
C GLU A 29 -23.79 11.80 -7.31
N THR A 30 -23.95 11.36 -8.55
CA THR A 30 -23.35 10.13 -9.05
C THR A 30 -22.08 10.48 -9.79
N ARG A 31 -21.05 9.66 -9.62
CA ARG A 31 -19.78 9.75 -10.33
C ARG A 31 -19.67 8.57 -11.28
N ASP A 32 -19.11 8.80 -12.50
CA ASP A 32 -18.99 7.77 -13.54
C ASP A 32 -17.74 6.90 -13.40
N SER A 33 -16.82 7.23 -12.46
CA SER A 33 -15.56 6.50 -12.27
C SER A 33 -15.39 6.08 -10.81
N VAL A 34 -14.92 4.85 -10.60
CA VAL A 34 -14.48 4.37 -9.29
C VAL A 34 -13.25 5.14 -8.81
N ARG A 35 -13.18 5.47 -7.53
CA ARG A 35 -12.03 6.09 -6.90
C ARG A 35 -11.50 5.24 -5.75
N ALA A 36 -10.26 4.75 -5.89
CA ALA A 36 -9.52 4.00 -4.90
C ALA A 36 -8.33 4.83 -4.39
N VAL A 37 -8.14 4.91 -3.08
CA VAL A 37 -7.06 5.69 -2.47
C VAL A 37 -6.39 4.90 -1.35
N GLY A 38 -5.11 5.10 -1.10
CA GLY A 38 -4.49 4.51 0.09
C GLY A 38 -3.06 4.04 -0.09
N SER A 39 -2.82 2.80 0.31
CA SER A 39 -1.50 2.19 0.41
C SER A 39 -0.68 2.27 -0.86
N SER A 40 0.56 2.78 -0.76
CA SER A 40 1.56 2.74 -1.83
C SER A 40 1.94 1.30 -2.22
N THR A 41 1.89 0.37 -1.27
CA THR A 41 2.13 -1.07 -1.54
C THR A 41 1.02 -1.71 -2.37
N VAL A 42 -0.24 -1.37 -2.10
CA VAL A 42 -1.40 -1.89 -2.86
C VAL A 42 -1.57 -1.17 -4.20
N TYR A 43 -1.10 0.06 -4.31
CA TYR A 43 -1.25 0.91 -5.49
C TYR A 43 -0.87 0.25 -6.83
N PRO A 44 0.29 -0.43 -7.01
CA PRO A 44 0.62 -1.08 -8.28
C PRO A 44 -0.35 -2.20 -8.63
N PHE A 45 -0.86 -2.94 -7.65
CA PHE A 45 -1.87 -3.98 -7.85
C PHE A 45 -3.21 -3.37 -8.26
N ALA A 46 -3.66 -2.32 -7.56
CA ALA A 46 -4.89 -1.60 -7.87
C ALA A 46 -4.87 -0.99 -9.27
N LYS A 47 -3.72 -0.46 -9.71
CA LYS A 47 -3.53 0.03 -11.08
C LYS A 47 -3.66 -1.06 -12.12
N LEU A 48 -3.01 -2.21 -11.93
CA LEU A 48 -3.12 -3.32 -12.88
C LEU A 48 -4.56 -3.84 -12.95
N VAL A 49 -5.28 -3.93 -11.83
CA VAL A 49 -6.70 -4.29 -11.82
C VAL A 49 -7.53 -3.24 -12.55
N ALA A 50 -7.26 -1.94 -12.40
CA ALA A 50 -7.95 -0.88 -13.13
C ALA A 50 -7.71 -0.97 -14.65
N GLU A 51 -6.50 -1.27 -15.07
CA GLU A 51 -6.16 -1.48 -16.49
C GLU A 51 -6.88 -2.71 -17.07
N ASN A 52 -6.91 -3.83 -16.34
CA ASN A 52 -7.62 -5.04 -16.74
C ASN A 52 -9.14 -4.82 -16.77
N PHE A 53 -9.66 -4.07 -15.78
CA PHE A 53 -11.07 -3.71 -15.71
C PHE A 53 -11.53 -2.97 -16.97
N VAL A 54 -10.83 -1.90 -17.38
CA VAL A 54 -11.17 -1.13 -18.59
C VAL A 54 -11.06 -2.00 -19.84
N ARG A 55 -10.06 -2.86 -19.91
CA ARG A 55 -9.86 -3.77 -21.05
C ARG A 55 -11.00 -4.78 -21.20
N SER A 56 -11.56 -5.23 -20.07
CA SER A 56 -12.64 -6.21 -20.02
C SER A 56 -14.03 -5.58 -20.06
N ASN A 57 -14.16 -4.27 -19.77
CA ASN A 57 -15.42 -3.58 -19.56
C ASN A 57 -15.37 -2.17 -20.19
N SER A 58 -15.39 -2.10 -21.52
CA SER A 58 -15.23 -0.86 -22.30
C SER A 58 -16.30 0.23 -22.04
N ASP A 59 -17.43 -0.15 -21.45
CA ASP A 59 -18.55 0.76 -21.18
C ASP A 59 -18.40 1.54 -19.87
N PHE A 60 -17.35 1.24 -19.05
CA PHE A 60 -17.08 1.93 -17.81
C PHE A 60 -15.89 2.88 -17.93
N ALA A 61 -15.95 3.97 -17.18
CA ALA A 61 -14.81 4.87 -17.05
C ALA A 61 -13.65 4.20 -16.29
N SER A 62 -12.43 4.62 -16.60
CA SER A 62 -11.25 4.11 -15.90
C SER A 62 -11.29 4.46 -14.42
N PRO A 63 -11.06 3.49 -13.51
CA PRO A 63 -10.89 3.79 -12.11
C PRO A 63 -9.74 4.76 -11.86
N ILE A 64 -9.92 5.68 -10.92
CA ILE A 64 -8.90 6.60 -10.43
C ILE A 64 -8.25 5.97 -9.22
N VAL A 65 -6.95 5.69 -9.30
CA VAL A 65 -6.19 5.08 -8.21
C VAL A 65 -5.12 6.06 -7.74
N GLU A 66 -5.12 6.38 -6.43
CA GLU A 66 -4.21 7.36 -5.83
C GLU A 66 -3.44 6.75 -4.65
N SER A 67 -2.12 6.95 -4.65
CA SER A 67 -1.25 6.52 -3.54
C SER A 67 -1.15 7.65 -2.50
N THR A 68 -1.84 7.47 -1.37
CA THR A 68 -1.88 8.45 -0.27
C THR A 68 -1.30 7.89 1.04
N GLY A 69 -0.93 6.60 1.05
CA GLY A 69 -0.61 5.85 2.26
C GLY A 69 -1.87 5.32 2.96
N THR A 70 -1.75 4.16 3.64
CA THR A 70 -2.89 3.45 4.27
C THR A 70 -3.69 4.35 5.21
N GLY A 71 -3.02 5.06 6.11
CA GLY A 71 -3.71 5.87 7.13
C GLY A 71 -4.49 7.04 6.53
N ALA A 72 -3.87 7.78 5.59
CA ALA A 72 -4.52 8.89 4.91
C ALA A 72 -5.65 8.40 3.99
N GLY A 73 -5.47 7.27 3.29
CA GLY A 73 -6.50 6.67 2.46
C GLY A 73 -7.74 6.27 3.26
N ILE A 74 -7.56 5.60 4.39
CA ILE A 74 -8.68 5.26 5.30
C ILE A 74 -9.35 6.52 5.83
N GLN A 75 -8.60 7.57 6.19
CA GLN A 75 -9.17 8.84 6.65
C GLN A 75 -10.05 9.49 5.58
N LEU A 76 -9.57 9.56 4.33
CA LEU A 76 -10.35 10.06 3.19
C LEU A 76 -11.60 9.21 2.92
N PHE A 77 -11.46 7.90 2.97
CA PHE A 77 -12.57 6.95 2.82
C PHE A 77 -13.63 7.13 3.90
N CYS A 78 -13.22 7.35 5.16
CA CYS A 78 -14.12 7.55 6.30
C CYS A 78 -14.68 8.98 6.40
N ALA A 79 -14.40 9.89 5.45
CA ALA A 79 -14.87 11.28 5.53
C ALA A 79 -16.38 11.44 5.30
N GLY A 80 -17.06 10.44 4.71
CA GLY A 80 -18.49 10.46 4.46
C GLY A 80 -18.92 9.51 3.34
N VAL A 81 -20.17 9.63 2.91
CA VAL A 81 -20.79 8.82 1.84
C VAL A 81 -21.15 9.64 0.58
N GLY A 82 -20.68 10.89 0.48
CA GLY A 82 -20.88 11.72 -0.70
C GLY A 82 -20.02 11.28 -1.89
N ALA A 83 -20.45 11.61 -3.11
CA ALA A 83 -19.74 11.24 -4.34
C ALA A 83 -18.32 11.86 -4.48
N ASP A 84 -17.99 12.85 -3.67
CA ASP A 84 -16.65 13.44 -3.54
C ASP A 84 -15.69 12.60 -2.70
N THR A 85 -16.20 11.62 -1.94
CA THR A 85 -15.38 10.72 -1.12
C THR A 85 -14.98 9.44 -1.87
N PRO A 86 -13.85 8.78 -1.52
CA PRO A 86 -13.42 7.54 -2.18
C PRO A 86 -14.37 6.37 -1.95
N ASP A 87 -14.44 5.47 -2.93
CA ASP A 87 -15.24 4.25 -2.89
C ASP A 87 -14.50 3.09 -2.24
N ILE A 88 -13.17 3.10 -2.43
CA ILE A 88 -12.27 2.05 -1.95
C ILE A 88 -11.11 2.69 -1.18
N ALA A 89 -10.77 2.10 -0.03
CA ALA A 89 -9.50 2.36 0.65
C ALA A 89 -8.58 1.15 0.50
N ASP A 90 -7.40 1.38 -0.10
CA ASP A 90 -6.32 0.40 -0.22
C ASP A 90 -5.48 0.41 1.06
N ALA A 91 -5.18 -0.75 1.63
CA ALA A 91 -4.50 -0.84 2.91
C ALA A 91 -3.47 -1.97 2.98
N SER A 92 -2.28 -1.65 3.51
CA SER A 92 -1.19 -2.62 3.76
C SER A 92 -1.18 -3.17 5.20
N ARG A 93 -2.26 -2.95 5.90
CA ARG A 93 -2.61 -3.50 7.21
C ARG A 93 -4.12 -3.51 7.39
N ARG A 94 -4.61 -4.30 8.34
CA ARG A 94 -6.02 -4.25 8.72
C ARG A 94 -6.41 -2.86 9.27
N MET A 95 -7.63 -2.41 9.01
CA MET A 95 -8.22 -1.21 9.58
C MET A 95 -8.20 -1.32 11.11
N LYS A 96 -7.89 -0.22 11.80
CA LYS A 96 -7.91 -0.17 13.28
C LYS A 96 -9.33 0.06 13.78
N ALA A 97 -9.62 -0.40 15.00
CA ALA A 97 -10.91 -0.13 15.65
C ALA A 97 -11.22 1.37 15.74
N SER A 98 -10.21 2.22 15.98
CA SER A 98 -10.38 3.68 16.03
C SER A 98 -10.71 4.29 14.66
N GLU A 99 -10.14 3.77 13.56
CA GLU A 99 -10.45 4.20 12.19
C GLU A 99 -11.86 3.78 11.79
N PHE A 100 -12.26 2.55 12.14
CA PHE A 100 -13.63 2.07 11.93
C PHE A 100 -14.66 2.93 12.70
N ALA A 101 -14.38 3.25 13.97
CA ALA A 101 -15.25 4.11 14.77
C ALA A 101 -15.41 5.52 14.14
N GLU A 102 -14.34 6.09 13.55
CA GLU A 102 -14.44 7.37 12.84
C GLU A 102 -15.27 7.25 11.55
N CYS A 103 -15.14 6.15 10.81
CA CYS A 103 -16.02 5.83 9.68
C CYS A 103 -17.50 5.84 10.12
N GLN A 104 -17.83 5.09 11.18
CA GLN A 104 -19.21 4.99 11.70
C GLN A 104 -19.76 6.37 12.07
N LYS A 105 -18.97 7.18 12.78
CA LYS A 105 -19.32 8.54 13.20
C LYS A 105 -19.66 9.46 12.01
N ASN A 106 -18.96 9.30 10.91
CA ASN A 106 -19.15 10.09 9.69
C ASN A 106 -20.20 9.47 8.72
N GLY A 107 -20.95 8.46 9.16
CA GLY A 107 -22.04 7.85 8.37
C GLY A 107 -21.58 6.74 7.41
N VAL A 108 -20.28 6.40 7.36
CA VAL A 108 -19.78 5.24 6.61
C VAL A 108 -19.96 3.99 7.47
N THR A 109 -21.20 3.47 7.51
CA THR A 109 -21.60 2.42 8.45
C THR A 109 -21.51 1.01 7.89
N GLU A 110 -21.48 0.87 6.57
CA GLU A 110 -21.43 -0.40 5.86
C GLU A 110 -20.15 -0.48 5.02
N ILE A 111 -19.20 -1.25 5.51
CA ILE A 111 -17.87 -1.42 4.91
C ILE A 111 -17.65 -2.90 4.66
N THR A 112 -17.22 -3.27 3.47
CA THR A 112 -16.74 -4.63 3.17
C THR A 112 -15.22 -4.65 3.25
N GLU A 113 -14.67 -5.57 4.04
CA GLU A 113 -13.23 -5.85 4.11
C GLU A 113 -12.90 -7.03 3.19
N ILE A 114 -11.91 -6.86 2.32
CA ILE A 114 -11.46 -7.91 1.39
C ILE A 114 -9.95 -8.00 1.47
N GLN A 115 -9.41 -9.14 1.91
CA GLN A 115 -7.97 -9.39 1.84
C GLN A 115 -7.61 -9.84 0.43
N VAL A 116 -6.90 -9.00 -0.32
CA VAL A 116 -6.58 -9.24 -1.73
C VAL A 116 -5.35 -10.14 -1.95
N GLY A 117 -4.52 -10.28 -0.91
CA GLY A 117 -3.30 -11.09 -0.95
C GLY A 117 -2.38 -10.76 0.21
N LEU A 118 -1.12 -11.15 0.06
CA LEU A 118 -0.06 -10.87 1.02
C LEU A 118 1.06 -10.11 0.33
N ASP A 119 1.69 -9.21 1.07
CA ASP A 119 2.97 -8.63 0.73
C ASP A 119 4.04 -9.37 1.53
N GLY A 120 5.14 -9.75 0.88
CA GLY A 120 6.29 -10.36 1.52
C GLY A 120 7.56 -9.78 0.92
N ILE A 121 8.44 -9.24 1.77
CA ILE A 121 9.79 -8.88 1.36
C ILE A 121 10.78 -9.93 1.80
N ALA A 122 11.76 -10.22 0.95
CA ALA A 122 12.81 -11.19 1.24
C ALA A 122 14.17 -10.50 1.23
N PHE A 123 15.05 -10.96 2.11
CA PHE A 123 16.48 -10.71 2.03
C PHE A 123 17.12 -11.94 1.42
N ALA A 124 17.96 -11.75 0.40
CA ALA A 124 18.58 -12.85 -0.32
C ALA A 124 20.03 -12.53 -0.67
N SER A 125 20.83 -13.56 -0.90
CA SER A 125 22.18 -13.48 -1.47
C SER A 125 22.29 -14.39 -2.69
N ALA A 126 23.38 -14.31 -3.43
CA ALA A 126 23.70 -15.29 -4.46
C ALA A 126 23.67 -16.72 -3.88
N LYS A 127 23.30 -17.69 -4.68
CA LYS A 127 23.39 -19.10 -4.28
C LYS A 127 24.84 -19.47 -4.00
N GLY A 128 25.12 -19.95 -2.76
CA GLY A 128 26.48 -20.16 -2.28
C GLY A 128 27.25 -18.91 -1.87
N GLY A 129 26.60 -17.74 -1.90
CA GLY A 129 27.14 -16.48 -1.38
C GLY A 129 27.01 -16.35 0.15
N ILE A 130 27.08 -15.11 0.62
CA ILE A 130 27.03 -14.78 2.05
C ILE A 130 25.75 -15.31 2.69
N THR A 131 25.87 -15.95 3.86
CA THR A 131 24.75 -16.43 4.65
C THR A 131 24.81 -15.84 6.05
N MET A 132 23.64 -15.40 6.56
CA MET A 132 23.51 -14.91 7.92
C MET A 132 22.06 -15.00 8.38
N ASN A 133 21.87 -15.12 9.68
CA ASN A 133 20.56 -14.98 10.28
C ASN A 133 20.36 -13.49 10.65
N LEU A 134 19.51 -12.82 9.89
CA LEU A 134 19.18 -11.42 10.12
C LEU A 134 18.16 -11.30 11.26
N THR A 135 18.09 -10.12 11.84
CA THR A 135 16.97 -9.67 12.66
C THR A 135 16.57 -8.27 12.25
N PRO A 136 15.35 -7.81 12.50
CA PRO A 136 14.98 -6.42 12.25
C PRO A 136 15.96 -5.41 12.89
N ALA A 137 16.43 -5.70 14.11
CA ALA A 137 17.41 -4.86 14.82
C ALA A 137 18.78 -4.82 14.11
N LEU A 138 19.26 -5.94 13.58
CA LEU A 138 20.51 -5.98 12.78
C LEU A 138 20.38 -5.19 11.50
N VAL A 139 19.29 -5.42 10.74
CA VAL A 139 19.02 -4.70 9.49
C VAL A 139 18.88 -3.22 9.74
N TYR A 140 18.14 -2.82 10.77
CA TYR A 140 17.99 -1.41 11.16
C TYR A 140 19.35 -0.77 11.45
N ARG A 141 20.18 -1.37 12.31
CA ARG A 141 21.52 -0.84 12.64
C ARG A 141 22.44 -0.77 11.41
N ALA A 142 22.28 -1.69 10.46
CA ALA A 142 23.07 -1.70 9.24
C ALA A 142 22.63 -0.62 8.23
N LEU A 143 21.33 -0.37 8.10
CA LEU A 143 20.76 0.40 6.99
C LEU A 143 20.20 1.77 7.38
N ALA A 144 19.94 2.05 8.66
CA ALA A 144 19.44 3.36 9.08
C ALA A 144 20.49 4.45 8.82
N ALA A 145 20.06 5.63 8.35
CA ALA A 145 20.93 6.79 8.18
C ALA A 145 21.48 7.29 9.52
N LYS A 146 20.65 7.27 10.56
CA LYS A 146 21.00 7.68 11.93
C LYS A 146 20.48 6.66 12.96
N PRO A 147 21.13 5.50 13.11
CA PRO A 147 20.64 4.47 14.02
C PRO A 147 20.56 5.00 15.46
N PHE A 148 19.35 4.94 16.04
CA PHE A 148 19.04 5.48 17.37
C PHE A 148 19.43 6.96 17.55
N GLY A 149 19.31 7.77 16.48
CA GLY A 149 19.68 9.19 16.45
C GLY A 149 21.18 9.48 16.42
N LYS A 150 22.03 8.46 16.27
CA LYS A 150 23.50 8.58 16.23
C LYS A 150 24.01 8.56 14.79
N GLU A 151 25.23 9.05 14.60
CA GLU A 151 25.93 8.95 13.30
C GLU A 151 26.12 7.48 12.89
N GLN A 152 25.89 7.18 11.63
CA GLN A 152 26.13 5.85 11.06
C GLN A 152 27.61 5.64 10.81
N THR A 153 28.21 4.70 11.54
CA THR A 153 29.65 4.40 11.45
C THR A 153 29.96 2.99 10.98
N ALA A 154 28.97 2.07 10.98
CA ALA A 154 29.15 0.70 10.58
C ALA A 154 29.47 0.60 9.07
N LYS A 155 30.56 -0.05 8.71
CA LYS A 155 31.00 -0.31 7.32
C LYS A 155 30.91 -1.78 6.96
N THR A 156 31.05 -2.67 7.93
CA THR A 156 30.97 -4.12 7.78
C THR A 156 29.83 -4.68 8.62
N TRP A 157 29.36 -5.87 8.28
CA TRP A 157 28.38 -6.57 9.09
C TRP A 157 28.90 -6.83 10.52
N LYS A 158 30.20 -7.09 10.66
CA LYS A 158 30.87 -7.25 11.96
C LYS A 158 30.82 -6.00 12.83
N ASP A 159 30.78 -4.80 12.25
CA ASP A 159 30.64 -3.54 12.99
C ASP A 159 29.24 -3.41 13.60
N VAL A 160 28.23 -4.04 12.99
CA VAL A 160 26.87 -4.11 13.50
C VAL A 160 26.73 -5.13 14.61
N ASP A 161 27.33 -6.31 14.40
CA ASP A 161 27.37 -7.39 15.39
C ASP A 161 28.67 -8.21 15.23
N PRO A 162 29.46 -8.39 16.30
CA PRO A 162 30.74 -9.11 16.26
C PRO A 162 30.65 -10.57 15.81
N SER A 163 29.46 -11.19 15.85
CA SER A 163 29.22 -12.56 15.38
C SER A 163 29.02 -12.67 13.87
N LEU A 164 28.84 -11.53 13.18
CA LEU A 164 28.62 -11.48 11.74
C LEU A 164 29.95 -11.41 10.98
N PRO A 165 29.94 -11.72 9.66
CA PRO A 165 31.12 -11.64 8.83
C PRO A 165 31.74 -10.24 8.77
N ALA A 166 33.07 -10.15 8.55
CA ALA A 166 33.76 -8.87 8.34
C ALA A 166 33.61 -8.34 6.90
N GLU A 167 32.59 -8.81 6.18
CA GLU A 167 32.29 -8.36 4.83
C GLU A 167 31.65 -6.96 4.86
N PRO A 168 31.92 -6.11 3.86
CA PRO A 168 31.29 -4.81 3.73
C PRO A 168 29.75 -4.93 3.71
N ILE A 169 29.07 -3.97 4.33
CA ILE A 169 27.62 -3.83 4.17
C ILE A 169 27.37 -3.34 2.74
N LEU A 170 26.80 -4.21 1.92
CA LEU A 170 26.34 -3.87 0.57
C LEU A 170 24.97 -4.51 0.35
N VAL A 171 23.95 -3.68 0.26
CA VAL A 171 22.57 -4.09 0.08
C VAL A 171 22.00 -3.41 -1.15
N TYR A 172 21.59 -4.20 -2.12
CA TYR A 172 20.81 -3.75 -3.27
C TYR A 172 19.33 -3.85 -2.96
N GLY A 173 18.59 -2.79 -3.21
CA GLY A 173 17.16 -2.77 -2.90
C GLY A 173 16.38 -1.77 -3.74
N PRO A 174 15.05 -1.73 -3.55
CA PRO A 174 14.18 -0.85 -4.31
C PRO A 174 14.35 0.63 -3.91
N PRO A 175 13.99 1.58 -4.80
CA PRO A 175 14.04 3.01 -4.55
C PRO A 175 12.98 3.45 -3.54
N SER A 176 13.07 4.69 -3.09
CA SER A 176 12.13 5.26 -2.11
C SER A 176 10.69 5.37 -2.61
N THR A 177 10.46 5.25 -3.91
CA THR A 177 9.12 5.26 -4.55
C THR A 177 8.43 3.90 -4.54
N SER A 178 9.15 2.82 -4.23
CA SER A 178 8.67 1.44 -4.28
C SER A 178 7.85 1.05 -3.05
N GLY A 179 6.74 0.32 -3.25
CA GLY A 179 5.98 -0.32 -2.18
C GLY A 179 6.79 -1.34 -1.37
N THR A 180 7.76 -2.03 -1.99
CA THR A 180 8.72 -2.93 -1.31
C THR A 180 9.64 -2.14 -0.39
N ARG A 181 10.03 -0.90 -0.77
CA ARG A 181 10.79 -0.01 0.13
C ARG A 181 9.95 0.43 1.33
N ASP A 182 8.65 0.69 1.14
CA ASP A 182 7.76 0.99 2.26
C ASP A 182 7.59 -0.22 3.18
N ALA A 183 7.50 -1.43 2.63
CA ALA A 183 7.50 -2.65 3.43
C ALA A 183 8.80 -2.82 4.24
N LEU A 184 9.97 -2.55 3.64
CA LEU A 184 11.25 -2.56 4.35
C LEU A 184 11.24 -1.59 5.55
N LYS A 185 10.75 -0.36 5.35
CA LYS A 185 10.64 0.63 6.43
C LYS A 185 9.67 0.17 7.53
N GLU A 186 8.44 -0.19 7.15
CA GLU A 186 7.35 -0.46 8.08
C GLU A 186 7.53 -1.77 8.86
N LEU A 187 7.96 -2.85 8.18
CA LEU A 187 8.04 -4.17 8.77
C LEU A 187 9.40 -4.45 9.45
N ILE A 188 10.46 -3.87 8.94
CA ILE A 188 11.83 -4.22 9.37
C ILE A 188 12.50 -3.06 10.09
N LEU A 189 12.61 -1.87 9.47
CA LEU A 189 13.37 -0.78 10.07
C LEU A 189 12.70 -0.23 11.33
N ILE A 190 11.39 0.02 11.29
CA ILE A 190 10.63 0.48 12.46
C ILE A 190 10.69 -0.57 13.58
N ALA A 191 10.45 -1.85 13.26
CA ALA A 191 10.52 -2.92 14.25
C ALA A 191 11.91 -3.02 14.90
N GLY A 192 12.97 -2.86 14.10
CA GLY A 192 14.35 -2.83 14.62
C GLY A 192 14.66 -1.59 15.46
N CYS A 193 14.19 -0.43 15.06
CA CYS A 193 14.33 0.85 15.76
C CYS A 193 13.62 0.81 17.13
N GLU A 194 12.37 0.35 17.16
CA GLU A 194 11.54 0.29 18.37
C GLU A 194 11.97 -0.79 19.37
N THR A 195 13.04 -1.54 19.10
CA THR A 195 13.73 -2.35 20.13
C THR A 195 14.37 -1.47 21.21
N ASP A 196 14.67 -0.21 20.90
CA ASP A 196 15.06 0.81 21.87
C ASP A 196 13.80 1.51 22.42
N PRO A 197 13.55 1.45 23.74
CA PRO A 197 12.38 2.08 24.35
C PRO A 197 12.29 3.60 24.10
N ALA A 198 13.44 4.30 23.99
CA ALA A 198 13.45 5.74 23.73
C ALA A 198 12.96 6.04 22.31
N MET A 199 13.35 5.23 21.32
CA MET A 199 12.87 5.37 19.94
C MET A 199 11.38 5.05 19.86
N LYS A 200 10.92 4.01 20.56
CA LYS A 200 9.49 3.69 20.63
C LYS A 200 8.66 4.82 21.22
N ALA A 201 9.16 5.49 22.26
CA ALA A 201 8.48 6.63 22.89
C ALA A 201 8.38 7.86 21.96
N LEU A 202 9.31 8.03 21.00
CA LEU A 202 9.24 9.10 20.01
C LEU A 202 8.00 8.99 19.09
N LYS A 203 7.47 7.79 18.89
CA LYS A 203 6.28 7.57 18.05
C LYS A 203 5.09 8.43 18.47
N ASP A 204 4.93 8.62 19.78
CA ASP A 204 3.83 9.40 20.35
C ASP A 204 4.26 10.84 20.70
N SER A 205 5.51 11.04 21.12
CA SER A 205 6.01 12.34 21.60
C SER A 205 6.57 13.25 20.49
N ASN A 206 7.17 12.67 19.43
CA ASN A 206 7.73 13.39 18.28
C ASN A 206 7.76 12.50 17.03
N LYS A 207 6.62 12.43 16.35
CA LYS A 207 6.43 11.58 15.17
C LYS A 207 7.43 11.86 14.05
N GLU A 208 7.76 13.11 13.80
CA GLU A 208 8.73 13.50 12.75
C GLU A 208 10.13 12.95 13.05
N GLN A 209 10.59 13.08 14.29
CA GLN A 209 11.88 12.56 14.71
C GLN A 209 11.89 11.03 14.74
N HIS A 210 10.77 10.38 15.13
CA HIS A 210 10.62 8.93 15.03
C HIS A 210 10.76 8.47 13.58
N GLU A 211 10.06 9.12 12.65
CA GLU A 211 10.14 8.80 11.23
C GLU A 211 11.57 8.98 10.70
N GLN A 212 12.21 10.10 11.00
CA GLN A 212 13.58 10.37 10.59
C GLN A 212 14.55 9.28 11.08
N PHE A 213 14.52 8.90 12.36
CA PHE A 213 15.47 7.95 12.91
C PHE A 213 15.14 6.51 12.54
N CYS A 214 13.85 6.15 12.49
CA CYS A 214 13.42 4.77 12.30
C CYS A 214 13.21 4.34 10.85
N THR A 215 13.13 5.28 9.88
CA THR A 215 12.78 4.92 8.50
C THR A 215 13.77 5.42 7.45
N GLU A 216 14.59 6.44 7.76
CA GLU A 216 15.55 6.99 6.82
C GLU A 216 16.69 6.01 6.57
N VAL A 217 16.90 5.64 5.31
CA VAL A 217 17.95 4.70 4.90
C VAL A 217 19.19 5.47 4.49
N ARG A 218 20.38 4.95 4.87
CA ARG A 218 21.68 5.54 4.55
C ARG A 218 21.93 5.66 3.05
N SER A 219 22.69 6.69 2.66
CA SER A 219 22.99 7.02 1.26
C SER A 219 24.49 7.04 0.94
N ASP A 220 25.31 6.42 1.77
CA ASP A 220 26.79 6.38 1.67
C ASP A 220 27.31 5.23 0.81
N GLY A 221 26.44 4.54 0.08
CA GLY A 221 26.76 3.44 -0.81
C GLY A 221 26.62 2.03 -0.20
N ALA A 222 26.33 1.91 1.11
CA ALA A 222 26.05 0.61 1.71
C ALA A 222 24.64 0.08 1.35
N TYR A 223 23.71 0.98 1.10
CA TYR A 223 22.44 0.66 0.43
C TYR A 223 22.43 1.32 -0.96
N VAL A 224 22.11 0.55 -1.99
CA VAL A 224 22.14 0.99 -3.38
C VAL A 224 20.80 0.72 -4.05
N ASP A 225 20.12 1.79 -4.44
CA ASP A 225 18.87 1.71 -5.20
C ASP A 225 19.11 1.11 -6.58
N GLN A 226 18.29 0.12 -6.98
CA GLN A 226 18.37 -0.56 -8.27
C GLN A 226 17.17 -0.31 -9.20
N GLY A 227 16.32 0.69 -8.88
CA GLY A 227 15.08 0.96 -9.61
C GLY A 227 13.93 0.05 -9.17
N GLU A 228 12.80 0.17 -9.86
CA GLU A 228 11.54 -0.52 -9.51
C GLU A 228 11.51 -2.00 -9.94
N GLN A 229 12.52 -2.47 -10.68
CA GLN A 229 12.54 -3.82 -11.23
C GLN A 229 13.39 -4.75 -10.35
N ASP A 230 12.76 -5.59 -9.58
CA ASP A 230 13.41 -6.54 -8.66
C ASP A 230 14.38 -7.51 -9.38
N ASN A 231 14.15 -7.80 -10.66
CA ASN A 231 15.07 -8.59 -11.49
C ASN A 231 16.49 -8.00 -11.57
N LEU A 232 16.63 -6.67 -11.53
CA LEU A 232 17.95 -6.03 -11.52
C LEU A 232 18.67 -6.30 -10.20
N ILE A 233 17.94 -6.37 -9.08
CA ILE A 233 18.50 -6.71 -7.78
C ILE A 233 19.02 -8.15 -7.80
N VAL A 234 18.24 -9.10 -8.33
CA VAL A 234 18.65 -10.52 -8.49
C VAL A 234 19.95 -10.62 -9.28
N GLN A 235 20.03 -9.94 -10.44
CA GLN A 235 21.27 -9.94 -11.27
C GLN A 235 22.47 -9.34 -10.53
N LYS A 236 22.26 -8.29 -9.73
CA LYS A 236 23.34 -7.64 -8.97
C LYS A 236 23.91 -8.53 -7.88
N ILE A 237 23.06 -9.23 -7.12
CA ILE A 237 23.54 -10.15 -6.08
C ILE A 237 24.14 -11.42 -6.68
N GLU A 238 23.61 -11.93 -7.81
CA GLU A 238 24.21 -13.06 -8.53
C GLU A 238 25.67 -12.76 -8.95
N GLY A 239 25.91 -11.53 -9.41
CA GLY A 239 27.27 -11.05 -9.78
C GLY A 239 28.14 -10.66 -8.60
N ASN A 240 27.63 -10.60 -7.37
CA ASN A 240 28.37 -10.24 -6.16
C ASN A 240 27.95 -11.12 -4.97
N PRO A 241 28.66 -12.24 -4.72
CA PRO A 241 28.31 -13.20 -3.67
C PRO A 241 28.30 -12.65 -2.24
N ASN A 242 28.97 -11.50 -1.99
CA ASN A 242 29.02 -10.85 -0.67
C ASN A 242 27.94 -9.78 -0.48
N ALA A 243 27.14 -9.51 -1.51
CA ALA A 243 26.03 -8.56 -1.41
C ALA A 243 24.72 -9.23 -1.01
N ILE A 244 23.84 -8.45 -0.42
CA ILE A 244 22.47 -8.84 -0.11
C ILE A 244 21.50 -8.05 -1.00
N GLY A 245 20.43 -8.71 -1.47
CA GLY A 245 19.30 -8.10 -2.13
C GLY A 245 18.09 -8.01 -1.19
N VAL A 246 17.30 -6.94 -1.36
CA VAL A 246 15.97 -6.79 -0.74
C VAL A 246 14.96 -6.60 -1.86
N PHE A 247 13.97 -7.48 -1.95
CA PHE A 247 12.96 -7.46 -3.01
C PHE A 247 11.72 -8.27 -2.60
N GLY A 248 10.68 -8.26 -3.41
CA GLY A 248 9.45 -9.01 -3.17
C GLY A 248 9.70 -10.52 -3.11
N TYR A 249 9.02 -11.21 -2.18
CA TYR A 249 9.18 -12.66 -2.00
C TYR A 249 8.92 -13.47 -3.28
N SER A 250 7.96 -13.07 -4.11
CA SER A 250 7.67 -13.73 -5.38
C SER A 250 8.90 -13.83 -6.29
N TYR A 251 9.74 -12.80 -6.33
CA TYR A 251 10.99 -12.81 -7.08
C TYR A 251 12.04 -13.74 -6.48
N LEU A 252 12.05 -13.91 -5.15
CA LEU A 252 12.87 -14.95 -4.53
C LEU A 252 12.38 -16.34 -4.98
N GLU A 253 11.08 -16.60 -4.91
CA GLU A 253 10.48 -17.89 -5.27
C GLU A 253 10.79 -18.27 -6.74
N GLU A 254 10.73 -17.29 -7.65
CA GLU A 254 11.00 -17.49 -9.08
C GLU A 254 12.49 -17.67 -9.44
N ASN A 255 13.41 -17.30 -8.53
CA ASN A 255 14.86 -17.30 -8.80
C ASN A 255 15.67 -18.14 -7.82
N LEU A 256 15.09 -19.18 -7.20
CA LEU A 256 15.76 -20.07 -6.25
C LEU A 256 16.92 -20.87 -6.86
N ASP A 257 17.04 -20.92 -8.17
CA ASP A 257 18.18 -21.47 -8.90
C ASP A 257 19.43 -20.58 -8.82
N LYS A 258 19.27 -19.26 -8.67
CA LYS A 258 20.33 -18.23 -8.68
C LYS A 258 20.60 -17.64 -7.30
N VAL A 259 19.56 -17.49 -6.47
CA VAL A 259 19.63 -16.81 -5.18
C VAL A 259 19.12 -17.71 -4.06
N GLN A 260 19.48 -17.38 -2.84
CA GLN A 260 19.02 -18.04 -1.62
C GLN A 260 18.47 -17.02 -0.63
N GLY A 261 17.32 -17.32 -0.02
CA GLY A 261 16.73 -16.48 1.01
C GLY A 261 17.54 -16.52 2.31
N LEU A 262 17.74 -15.38 2.92
CA LEU A 262 18.35 -15.25 4.24
C LEU A 262 17.28 -15.36 5.34
N THR A 263 17.58 -16.09 6.40
CA THR A 263 16.67 -16.21 7.54
C THR A 263 16.56 -14.89 8.29
N MET A 264 15.39 -14.62 8.86
CA MET A 264 15.17 -13.50 9.75
C MET A 264 14.53 -14.00 11.05
N ASN A 265 15.16 -13.72 12.19
CA ASN A 265 14.83 -14.32 13.49
C ASN A 265 14.85 -15.87 13.44
N GLY A 266 15.71 -16.47 12.62
CA GLY A 266 15.78 -17.93 12.43
C GLY A 266 14.70 -18.51 11.50
N VAL A 267 13.81 -17.68 10.96
CA VAL A 267 12.73 -18.09 10.05
C VAL A 267 13.14 -17.85 8.59
N ALA A 268 13.02 -18.88 7.74
CA ALA A 268 13.31 -18.73 6.31
C ALA A 268 12.15 -18.05 5.57
N PRO A 269 12.43 -17.25 4.53
CA PRO A 269 11.39 -16.66 3.69
C PRO A 269 10.84 -17.72 2.72
N THR A 270 9.92 -18.54 3.21
CA THR A 270 9.15 -19.51 2.42
C THR A 270 7.69 -19.09 2.34
N TYR A 271 6.95 -19.63 1.35
CA TYR A 271 5.53 -19.34 1.23
C TYR A 271 4.77 -19.61 2.55
N GLU A 272 5.04 -20.74 3.19
CA GLU A 272 4.37 -21.15 4.43
C GLU A 272 4.63 -20.15 5.57
N ASN A 273 5.89 -19.72 5.70
CA ASN A 273 6.29 -18.76 6.74
C ASN A 273 5.75 -17.34 6.47
N ILE A 274 5.61 -16.96 5.21
CA ILE A 274 4.98 -15.69 4.79
C ILE A 274 3.47 -15.77 5.01
N ALA A 275 2.83 -16.84 4.55
CA ALA A 275 1.40 -17.04 4.66
C ALA A 275 0.91 -17.16 6.11
N SER A 276 1.74 -17.69 7.01
CA SER A 276 1.47 -17.79 8.45
C SER A 276 1.98 -16.59 9.27
N PHE A 277 2.60 -15.60 8.62
CA PHE A 277 3.21 -14.41 9.27
C PHE A 277 4.31 -14.76 10.30
N GLN A 278 4.93 -15.93 10.18
CA GLN A 278 6.09 -16.29 10.98
C GLN A 278 7.36 -15.54 10.52
N TYR A 279 7.46 -15.28 9.21
CA TYR A 279 8.53 -14.46 8.66
C TYR A 279 8.22 -12.97 8.89
N PRO A 280 9.09 -12.19 9.54
CA PRO A 280 8.81 -10.80 9.92
C PRO A 280 8.55 -9.84 8.76
N GLY A 281 9.02 -10.18 7.56
CA GLY A 281 8.83 -9.37 6.34
C GLY A 281 7.51 -9.62 5.61
N ALA A 282 6.46 -10.12 6.30
CA ALA A 282 5.17 -10.46 5.69
C ALA A 282 4.01 -9.67 6.31
N ARG A 283 3.02 -9.31 5.49
CA ARG A 283 1.78 -8.65 5.91
C ARG A 283 0.61 -8.91 4.97
N PRO A 284 -0.65 -8.88 5.45
CA PRO A 284 -1.81 -8.96 4.59
C PRO A 284 -2.10 -7.61 3.93
N LEU A 285 -2.60 -7.67 2.69
CA LEU A 285 -3.06 -6.52 1.92
C LEU A 285 -4.59 -6.56 1.80
N PHE A 286 -5.21 -5.40 1.93
CA PHE A 286 -6.67 -5.26 1.94
C PHE A 286 -7.15 -4.18 0.99
N ILE A 287 -8.38 -4.34 0.55
CA ILE A 287 -9.23 -3.25 0.08
C ILE A 287 -10.47 -3.18 0.96
N TYR A 288 -10.89 -1.96 1.31
CA TYR A 288 -12.14 -1.66 2.01
C TYR A 288 -13.10 -1.00 1.04
N VAL A 289 -14.29 -1.58 0.88
CA VAL A 289 -15.31 -1.09 -0.06
C VAL A 289 -16.43 -0.40 0.71
N LYS A 290 -16.83 0.77 0.26
CA LYS A 290 -17.95 1.52 0.84
C LYS A 290 -19.27 1.03 0.24
N ASN A 291 -20.03 0.23 0.98
CA ASN A 291 -21.24 -0.41 0.45
C ASN A 291 -22.32 0.58 0.01
N ALA A 292 -22.42 1.75 0.66
CA ALA A 292 -23.33 2.82 0.25
C ALA A 292 -23.07 3.33 -1.19
N HIS A 293 -21.88 3.10 -1.74
CA HIS A 293 -21.50 3.51 -3.08
C HIS A 293 -21.75 2.44 -4.16
N LEU A 294 -22.08 1.19 -3.78
CA LEU A 294 -22.20 0.06 -4.72
C LEU A 294 -23.23 0.27 -5.82
N ASP A 295 -24.32 0.96 -5.52
CA ASP A 295 -25.38 1.24 -6.48
C ASP A 295 -25.35 2.70 -7.01
N ALA A 296 -24.58 3.58 -6.34
CA ALA A 296 -24.43 4.98 -6.71
C ALA A 296 -23.26 5.22 -7.70
N ILE A 297 -22.19 4.44 -7.58
CA ILE A 297 -20.98 4.58 -8.41
C ILE A 297 -20.95 3.47 -9.47
N ARG A 298 -21.09 3.90 -10.70
CA ARG A 298 -21.13 2.98 -11.84
C ARG A 298 -19.81 2.21 -11.99
N GLY A 299 -19.87 0.88 -12.05
CA GLY A 299 -18.71 0.00 -12.25
C GLY A 299 -18.00 -0.42 -10.96
N LEU A 300 -18.45 0.02 -9.77
CA LEU A 300 -17.79 -0.34 -8.51
C LEU A 300 -17.87 -1.85 -8.23
N ARG A 301 -19.04 -2.47 -8.44
CA ARG A 301 -19.20 -3.93 -8.28
C ARG A 301 -18.32 -4.72 -9.24
N GLU A 302 -18.26 -4.29 -10.48
CA GLU A 302 -17.48 -4.91 -11.53
C GLU A 302 -15.97 -4.74 -11.31
N TYR A 303 -15.54 -3.61 -10.76
CA TYR A 303 -14.15 -3.37 -10.38
C TYR A 303 -13.72 -4.27 -9.21
N VAL A 304 -14.56 -4.44 -8.19
CA VAL A 304 -14.31 -5.39 -7.11
C VAL A 304 -14.28 -6.85 -7.62
N ALA A 305 -15.16 -7.19 -8.57
CA ALA A 305 -15.13 -8.51 -9.21
C ALA A 305 -13.86 -8.74 -10.03
N GLU A 306 -13.28 -7.69 -10.65
CA GLU A 306 -12.00 -7.78 -11.37
C GLU A 306 -10.83 -8.06 -10.42
N TRP A 307 -10.83 -7.49 -9.20
CA TRP A 307 -9.88 -7.87 -8.16
C TRP A 307 -9.94 -9.37 -7.87
N ALA A 308 -11.16 -9.92 -7.69
CA ALA A 308 -11.35 -11.34 -7.39
C ALA A 308 -10.84 -12.29 -8.49
N LYS A 309 -10.87 -11.86 -9.75
CA LYS A 309 -10.28 -12.61 -10.88
C LYS A 309 -8.75 -12.53 -10.90
N SER A 310 -8.16 -11.48 -10.34
CA SER A 310 -6.77 -11.13 -10.55
C SER A 310 -5.82 -11.67 -9.48
N TRP A 311 -6.27 -11.98 -8.25
CA TRP A 311 -5.41 -12.36 -7.11
C TRP A 311 -5.08 -13.86 -6.98
N ALA A 312 -5.59 -14.70 -7.88
CA ALA A 312 -5.32 -16.12 -7.83
C ALA A 312 -3.83 -16.45 -8.02
N LYS A 313 -3.39 -17.58 -7.50
CA LYS A 313 -2.02 -18.08 -7.71
C LYS A 313 -1.73 -18.21 -9.20
N GLY A 314 -0.63 -17.61 -9.66
CA GLY A 314 -0.29 -17.54 -11.08
C GLY A 314 -1.14 -16.58 -11.90
N GLY A 315 -2.02 -15.80 -11.26
CA GLY A 315 -2.83 -14.77 -11.91
C GLY A 315 -2.04 -13.50 -12.17
N PRO A 316 -2.70 -12.48 -12.76
CA PRO A 316 -2.04 -11.24 -13.16
C PRO A 316 -1.31 -10.52 -12.02
N LEU A 317 -1.85 -10.54 -10.78
CA LEU A 317 -1.22 -9.86 -9.65
C LEU A 317 -0.02 -10.62 -9.10
N ALA A 318 -0.01 -11.96 -9.20
CA ALA A 318 1.16 -12.77 -8.84
C ALA A 318 2.36 -12.44 -9.73
N ALA A 319 2.14 -12.15 -11.02
CA ALA A 319 3.18 -11.77 -11.97
C ALA A 319 3.88 -10.43 -11.64
N ILE A 320 3.27 -9.60 -10.79
CA ILE A 320 3.86 -8.33 -10.30
C ILE A 320 4.11 -8.33 -8.80
N GLY A 321 4.20 -9.52 -8.17
CA GLY A 321 4.71 -9.69 -6.83
C GLY A 321 3.68 -9.93 -5.72
N LEU A 322 2.37 -9.99 -6.01
CA LEU A 322 1.39 -10.35 -5.00
C LEU A 322 1.57 -11.81 -4.58
N VAL A 323 1.74 -12.05 -3.29
CA VAL A 323 1.71 -13.39 -2.73
C VAL A 323 0.25 -13.78 -2.47
N SER A 324 -0.18 -14.90 -3.05
CA SER A 324 -1.56 -15.37 -2.90
C SER A 324 -1.86 -15.74 -1.45
N SER A 325 -3.05 -15.36 -0.97
CA SER A 325 -3.54 -15.75 0.35
C SER A 325 -3.72 -17.27 0.46
N PRO A 326 -3.66 -17.85 1.67
CA PRO A 326 -4.08 -19.24 1.92
C PRO A 326 -5.48 -19.50 1.38
N ALA A 327 -5.76 -20.73 0.96
CA ALA A 327 -6.99 -21.08 0.24
C ALA A 327 -8.27 -20.74 1.00
N ASP A 328 -8.29 -20.92 2.32
CA ASP A 328 -9.42 -20.57 3.18
C ASP A 328 -9.64 -19.04 3.25
N VAL A 329 -8.56 -18.26 3.30
CA VAL A 329 -8.61 -16.78 3.28
C VAL A 329 -9.08 -16.31 1.90
N ALA A 330 -8.52 -16.87 0.82
CA ALA A 330 -8.91 -16.53 -0.55
C ALA A 330 -10.41 -16.81 -0.80
N ALA A 331 -10.93 -17.94 -0.27
CA ALA A 331 -12.35 -18.26 -0.38
C ALA A 331 -13.24 -17.27 0.39
N ARG A 332 -12.86 -16.87 1.62
CA ARG A 332 -13.58 -15.81 2.37
C ARG A 332 -13.55 -14.47 1.64
N SER A 333 -12.40 -14.10 1.10
CA SER A 333 -12.24 -12.86 0.33
C SER A 333 -13.10 -12.85 -0.94
N ALA A 334 -13.17 -13.97 -1.65
CA ALA A 334 -14.02 -14.13 -2.83
C ALA A 334 -15.52 -14.02 -2.47
N ALA A 335 -15.95 -14.65 -1.37
CA ALA A 335 -17.31 -14.50 -0.86
C ALA A 335 -17.60 -13.04 -0.49
N ALA A 336 -16.71 -12.37 0.27
CA ALA A 336 -16.88 -10.97 0.63
C ALA A 336 -16.94 -10.05 -0.60
N ALA A 337 -16.14 -10.31 -1.63
CA ALA A 337 -16.15 -9.54 -2.89
C ALA A 337 -17.43 -9.72 -3.72
N SER A 338 -18.11 -10.86 -3.60
CA SER A 338 -19.36 -11.14 -4.32
C SER A 338 -20.62 -10.70 -3.54
N GLU A 339 -20.61 -10.88 -2.23
CA GLU A 339 -21.76 -10.65 -1.36
C GLU A 339 -21.73 -9.28 -0.68
N PHE A 340 -20.57 -8.61 -0.70
CA PHE A 340 -20.30 -7.35 0.01
C PHE A 340 -20.64 -7.45 1.50
N THR A 341 -20.16 -8.54 2.10
CA THR A 341 -20.38 -8.86 3.52
C THR A 341 -19.84 -7.73 4.41
N ARG A 342 -20.66 -7.29 5.34
CA ARG A 342 -20.31 -6.19 6.23
C ARG A 342 -19.24 -6.59 7.25
N LEU A 343 -18.23 -5.74 7.39
CA LEU A 343 -17.18 -5.87 8.42
C LEU A 343 -17.80 -5.72 9.82
N ASP A 344 -17.51 -6.66 10.71
CA ASP A 344 -17.82 -6.53 12.14
C ASP A 344 -16.67 -5.78 12.85
N GLY A 345 -16.96 -4.59 13.35
CA GLY A 345 -15.99 -3.77 14.08
C GLY A 345 -15.48 -4.41 15.38
N ALA A 346 -16.19 -5.40 15.94
CA ALA A 346 -15.76 -6.12 17.13
C ALA A 346 -14.50 -6.99 16.90
N GLU A 347 -14.23 -7.34 15.65
CA GLU A 347 -13.04 -8.10 15.27
C GLU A 347 -11.75 -7.24 15.12
N LEU A 348 -11.88 -5.91 15.17
CA LEU A 348 -10.78 -4.97 14.96
C LEU A 348 -10.07 -4.65 16.29
N LYS A 349 -8.75 -4.37 16.21
CA LYS A 349 -7.91 -4.03 17.36
C LYS A 349 -7.50 -2.56 17.33
#